data_d186576fc75ef9bc228c5d7f44865523
#
_entry.id   d186576fc75ef9bc228c5d7f44865523
#
_cell.length_a   1.000
_cell.length_b   1.000
_cell.length_c   1.000
_cell.angle_alpha   90.00
_cell.angle_beta   90.00
_cell.angle_gamma   90.00
#
_symmetry.space_group_name_H-M   'P 1'
#
loop_
_entity.id
_entity.type
_entity.pdbx_description
1 polymer ?
#
loop_
_entity_poly.entity_id
_entity_poly.type
_entity_poly.pdbx_seq_one_letter_code
_entity_poly.pdbx_strand_id
1 'polypeptide(L)'
;VTTSAMGTVLYCVDNNSVLYGKNENVKMKMASTTKLMTALLTIEYAEKHNNPIVTFKKYMIEEGSSMYLKVNEKVTLKDLCVGMLLPSGNDAATASAIKIAGSKEKFAELMNKRAKQIGMENTNFVTPSGLDDDNHFSTPYDMALLMKECSKNKELMKICGSKFMTVS
;
A
#
# COMPACT_ATOMS: atom_id res chain seq x y z
N VAL A 1 18.88 8.39 -18.24
CA VAL A 1 17.46 8.52 -17.99
C VAL A 1 17.16 9.94 -17.50
N THR A 2 16.22 10.62 -18.15
CA THR A 2 15.79 11.97 -17.76
C THR A 2 14.33 11.93 -17.31
N THR A 3 14.02 12.56 -16.16
CA THR A 3 12.68 12.58 -15.61
C THR A 3 12.39 13.91 -14.92
N SER A 4 11.14 14.38 -14.98
CA SER A 4 10.65 15.55 -14.26
C SER A 4 10.22 15.27 -12.81
N ALA A 5 10.19 14.01 -12.40
CA ALA A 5 9.85 13.63 -11.03
C ALA A 5 10.87 14.20 -10.02
N MET A 6 10.40 14.53 -8.81
CA MET A 6 11.25 15.01 -7.71
C MET A 6 12.25 13.95 -7.23
N GLY A 7 11.83 12.68 -7.26
CA GLY A 7 12.67 11.55 -6.92
C GLY A 7 12.38 10.37 -7.81
N THR A 8 13.41 9.66 -8.21
CA THR A 8 13.31 8.52 -9.13
C THR A 8 14.39 7.49 -8.77
N VAL A 9 14.07 6.21 -8.94
CA VAL A 9 15.04 5.13 -8.90
C VAL A 9 14.73 4.12 -9.99
N LEU A 10 15.76 3.69 -10.68
CA LEU A 10 15.71 2.52 -11.57
C LEU A 10 16.45 1.39 -10.86
N TYR A 11 15.74 0.38 -10.46
CA TYR A 11 16.25 -0.70 -9.62
C TYR A 11 16.21 -2.03 -10.37
N CYS A 12 17.35 -2.74 -10.34
CA CYS A 12 17.42 -4.08 -10.90
C CYS A 12 17.08 -5.11 -9.82
N VAL A 13 15.95 -5.79 -9.98
CA VAL A 13 15.47 -6.78 -9.02
C VAL A 13 16.36 -8.02 -8.96
N ASP A 14 16.93 -8.41 -10.09
CA ASP A 14 17.71 -9.65 -10.19
C ASP A 14 19.01 -9.61 -9.37
N ASN A 15 19.68 -8.47 -9.34
CA ASN A 15 20.96 -8.31 -8.64
C ASN A 15 20.92 -7.31 -7.48
N ASN A 16 19.73 -6.83 -7.13
CA ASN A 16 19.52 -5.88 -6.01
C ASN A 16 20.35 -4.59 -6.14
N SER A 17 20.45 -4.04 -7.35
CA SER A 17 21.23 -2.83 -7.57
C SER A 17 20.43 -1.66 -8.11
N VAL A 18 20.83 -0.46 -7.73
CA VAL A 18 20.32 0.78 -8.32
C VAL A 18 21.09 1.05 -9.62
N LEU A 19 20.37 1.11 -10.73
CA LEU A 19 20.95 1.42 -12.05
C LEU A 19 20.95 2.92 -12.33
N TYR A 20 20.00 3.64 -11.75
CA TYR A 20 19.88 5.11 -11.84
C TYR A 20 19.15 5.61 -10.62
N GLY A 21 19.61 6.73 -10.07
CA GLY A 21 18.95 7.37 -8.94
C GLY A 21 18.93 8.89 -9.09
N LYS A 22 17.80 9.49 -8.76
CA LYS A 22 17.62 10.94 -8.61
C LYS A 22 16.89 11.16 -7.30
N ASN A 23 17.59 11.72 -6.30
CA ASN A 23 17.04 11.91 -4.96
C ASN A 23 16.47 10.60 -4.37
N GLU A 24 17.08 9.47 -4.69
CA GLU A 24 16.58 8.13 -4.33
C GLU A 24 16.54 7.89 -2.81
N ASN A 25 17.33 8.63 -2.05
CA ASN A 25 17.36 8.54 -0.59
C ASN A 25 16.78 9.77 0.10
N VAL A 26 16.13 10.67 -0.64
CA VAL A 26 15.46 11.84 -0.07
C VAL A 26 14.07 11.46 0.42
N LYS A 27 13.77 11.77 1.68
CA LYS A 27 12.46 11.50 2.27
C LYS A 27 11.38 12.37 1.62
N MET A 28 10.29 11.75 1.19
CA MET A 28 9.19 12.39 0.49
C MET A 28 7.85 11.86 1.01
N LYS A 29 6.79 12.64 0.80
CA LYS A 29 5.43 12.18 1.08
C LYS A 29 5.04 11.10 0.05
N MET A 30 4.44 10.03 0.54
CA MET A 30 4.06 8.89 -0.29
C MET A 30 2.68 9.00 -0.93
N ALA A 31 1.78 9.76 -0.33
CA ALA A 31 0.38 9.85 -0.74
C ALA A 31 -0.22 8.44 -0.99
N SER A 32 -0.98 8.26 -2.07
CA SER A 32 -1.68 7.01 -2.35
C SER A 32 -0.77 5.81 -2.66
N THR A 33 0.53 6.01 -2.90
CA THR A 33 1.48 4.88 -3.04
C THR A 33 1.65 4.08 -1.75
N THR A 34 1.30 4.67 -0.60
CA THR A 34 1.17 3.99 0.69
C THR A 34 0.30 2.74 0.60
N LYS A 35 -0.73 2.76 -0.22
CA LYS A 35 -1.67 1.65 -0.37
C LYS A 35 -1.03 0.37 -0.90
N LEU A 36 0.16 0.45 -1.50
CA LEU A 36 0.92 -0.75 -1.88
C LEU A 36 1.31 -1.57 -0.65
N MET A 37 1.77 -0.93 0.42
CA MET A 37 2.07 -1.62 1.68
C MET A 37 0.80 -2.15 2.33
N THR A 38 -0.25 -1.35 2.38
CA THR A 38 -1.54 -1.78 2.94
C THR A 38 -2.10 -2.97 2.17
N ALA A 39 -2.04 -2.93 0.85
CA ALA A 39 -2.49 -4.04 0.00
C ALA A 39 -1.64 -5.30 0.21
N LEU A 40 -0.33 -5.17 0.32
CA LEU A 40 0.57 -6.30 0.59
C LEU A 40 0.19 -6.99 1.90
N LEU A 41 0.04 -6.24 2.98
CA LEU A 41 -0.36 -6.79 4.27
C LEU A 41 -1.76 -7.41 4.23
N THR A 42 -2.68 -6.77 3.51
CA THR A 42 -4.05 -7.26 3.36
C THR A 42 -4.09 -8.59 2.63
N ILE A 43 -3.36 -8.73 1.52
CA ILE A 43 -3.34 -9.97 0.74
C ILE A 43 -2.62 -11.09 1.52
N GLU A 44 -1.53 -10.77 2.20
CA GLU A 44 -0.81 -11.74 3.05
C GLU A 44 -1.71 -12.26 4.17
N TYR A 45 -2.46 -11.38 4.82
CA TYR A 45 -3.42 -11.77 5.86
C TYR A 45 -4.57 -12.61 5.30
N ALA A 46 -5.12 -12.20 4.15
CA ALA A 46 -6.22 -12.94 3.50
C ALA A 46 -5.80 -14.37 3.14
N GLU A 47 -4.58 -14.55 2.64
CA GLU A 47 -4.05 -15.88 2.30
C GLU A 47 -3.89 -16.77 3.53
N LYS A 48 -3.45 -16.21 4.66
CA LYS A 48 -3.26 -16.95 5.92
C LYS A 48 -4.56 -17.26 6.65
N HIS A 49 -5.60 -16.46 6.48
CA HIS A 49 -6.84 -16.53 7.26
C HIS A 49 -8.07 -16.86 6.41
N ASN A 50 -7.86 -17.49 5.26
CA ASN A 50 -8.94 -17.96 4.38
C ASN A 50 -9.86 -16.82 3.90
N ASN A 51 -9.26 -15.69 3.53
CA ASN A 51 -9.93 -14.52 2.96
C ASN A 51 -11.20 -14.10 3.72
N PRO A 52 -11.08 -13.63 4.97
CA PRO A 52 -12.22 -13.34 5.81
C PRO A 52 -13.10 -12.21 5.27
N ILE A 53 -14.39 -12.27 5.67
CA ILE A 53 -15.37 -11.24 5.36
C ILE A 53 -15.21 -10.07 6.32
N VAL A 54 -15.32 -8.85 5.78
CA VAL A 54 -15.34 -7.60 6.53
C VAL A 54 -16.72 -6.98 6.37
N THR A 55 -17.37 -6.65 7.49
CA THR A 55 -18.60 -5.86 7.49
C THR A 55 -18.22 -4.39 7.63
N PHE A 56 -18.51 -3.58 6.61
CA PHE A 56 -18.16 -2.16 6.61
C PHE A 56 -18.98 -1.39 7.63
N LYS A 57 -18.30 -0.66 8.50
CA LYS A 57 -18.94 0.11 9.57
C LYS A 57 -18.72 1.60 9.40
N LYS A 58 -19.59 2.41 10.02
CA LYS A 58 -19.54 3.87 9.94
C LYS A 58 -18.18 4.45 10.31
N TYR A 59 -17.49 3.87 11.28
CA TYR A 59 -16.17 4.33 11.72
C TYR A 59 -15.04 4.00 10.74
N MET A 60 -15.32 3.26 9.67
CA MET A 60 -14.38 2.95 8.60
C MET A 60 -14.45 3.94 7.43
N ILE A 61 -15.39 4.87 7.45
CA ILE A 61 -15.54 5.90 6.43
C ILE A 61 -14.33 6.83 6.46
N GLU A 62 -13.76 7.11 5.30
CA GLU A 62 -12.63 8.01 5.15
C GLU A 62 -12.91 9.04 4.05
N GLU A 63 -12.25 10.20 4.18
CA GLU A 63 -12.29 11.25 3.18
C GLU A 63 -11.48 10.88 1.93
N GLY A 64 -11.75 11.56 0.82
CA GLY A 64 -11.01 11.41 -0.41
C GLY A 64 -11.51 10.27 -1.29
N SER A 65 -10.60 9.67 -2.04
CA SER A 65 -10.93 8.58 -2.97
C SER A 65 -11.59 7.40 -2.26
N SER A 66 -12.60 6.82 -2.87
CA SER A 66 -13.44 5.79 -2.26
C SER A 66 -13.77 4.68 -3.24
N MET A 67 -13.99 3.47 -2.74
CA MET A 67 -14.65 2.42 -3.50
C MET A 67 -16.17 2.40 -3.24
N TYR A 68 -16.67 3.43 -2.54
CA TYR A 68 -18.10 3.63 -2.26
C TYR A 68 -18.77 2.51 -1.46
N LEU A 69 -18.08 2.01 -0.44
CA LEU A 69 -18.66 1.04 0.48
C LEU A 69 -19.81 1.65 1.29
N LYS A 70 -20.88 0.87 1.43
CA LYS A 70 -22.04 1.26 2.23
C LYS A 70 -21.93 0.63 3.61
N VAL A 71 -22.46 1.34 4.62
CA VAL A 71 -22.52 0.82 5.99
C VAL A 71 -23.27 -0.51 6.00
N ASN A 72 -22.72 -1.51 6.67
CA ASN A 72 -23.18 -2.89 6.77
C ASN A 72 -22.98 -3.74 5.49
N GLU A 73 -22.36 -3.20 4.45
CA GLU A 73 -21.94 -3.99 3.30
C GLU A 73 -20.88 -5.01 3.71
N LYS A 74 -20.99 -6.21 3.17
CA LYS A 74 -20.02 -7.30 3.43
C LYS A 74 -19.15 -7.53 2.21
N VAL A 75 -17.84 -7.46 2.42
CA VAL A 75 -16.83 -7.69 1.38
C VAL A 75 -15.72 -8.54 1.95
N THR A 76 -14.94 -9.19 1.09
CA THR A 76 -13.76 -9.93 1.53
C THR A 76 -12.53 -9.00 1.61
N LEU A 77 -11.49 -9.44 2.32
CA LEU A 77 -10.22 -8.70 2.32
C LEU A 77 -9.62 -8.57 0.91
N LYS A 78 -9.76 -9.58 0.06
CA LYS A 78 -9.30 -9.49 -1.34
C LYS A 78 -10.08 -8.44 -2.12
N ASP A 79 -11.40 -8.31 -1.90
CA ASP A 79 -12.21 -7.23 -2.49
C ASP A 79 -11.70 -5.85 -2.06
N LEU A 80 -11.33 -5.70 -0.79
CA LEU A 80 -10.77 -4.46 -0.27
C LEU A 80 -9.40 -4.16 -0.91
N CYS A 81 -8.57 -5.17 -1.16
CA CYS A 81 -7.33 -5.02 -1.91
C CYS A 81 -7.58 -4.40 -3.29
N VAL A 82 -8.55 -4.93 -4.03
CA VAL A 82 -8.95 -4.40 -5.32
C VAL A 82 -9.42 -2.95 -5.17
N GLY A 83 -10.27 -2.69 -4.18
CA GLY A 83 -10.83 -1.36 -3.93
C GLY A 83 -9.79 -0.30 -3.55
N MET A 84 -8.73 -0.67 -2.83
CA MET A 84 -7.68 0.28 -2.50
C MET A 84 -6.69 0.52 -3.64
N LEU A 85 -6.51 -0.42 -4.54
CA LEU A 85 -5.54 -0.30 -5.63
C LEU A 85 -6.13 0.26 -6.93
N LEU A 86 -7.35 -0.13 -7.32
CA LEU A 86 -7.96 0.32 -8.58
C LEU A 86 -8.57 1.73 -8.45
N PRO A 87 -9.62 1.97 -7.64
CA PRO A 87 -10.13 3.33 -7.43
C PRO A 87 -9.35 4.13 -6.38
N SER A 88 -8.27 3.57 -5.82
CA SER A 88 -7.49 4.18 -4.74
C SER A 88 -8.33 4.48 -3.49
N GLY A 89 -9.21 3.56 -3.09
CA GLY A 89 -10.17 3.75 -2.01
C GLY A 89 -9.55 3.88 -0.62
N ASN A 90 -9.68 5.05 0.01
CA ASN A 90 -9.24 5.27 1.38
C ASN A 90 -10.11 4.49 2.38
N ASP A 91 -11.39 4.35 2.11
CA ASP A 91 -12.33 3.53 2.89
C ASP A 91 -11.92 2.04 2.89
N ALA A 92 -11.49 1.53 1.74
CA ALA A 92 -11.01 0.16 1.63
C ALA A 92 -9.74 -0.06 2.46
N ALA A 93 -8.80 0.87 2.42
CA ALA A 93 -7.57 0.80 3.21
C ALA A 93 -7.85 0.82 4.71
N THR A 94 -8.72 1.72 5.16
CA THR A 94 -9.12 1.82 6.57
C THR A 94 -9.88 0.60 7.04
N ALA A 95 -10.81 0.08 6.25
CA ALA A 95 -11.55 -1.14 6.58
C ALA A 95 -10.62 -2.34 6.75
N SER A 96 -9.65 -2.51 5.84
CA SER A 96 -8.64 -3.57 5.94
C SER A 96 -7.79 -3.42 7.21
N ALA A 97 -7.31 -2.21 7.49
CA ALA A 97 -6.49 -1.94 8.67
C ALA A 97 -7.21 -2.29 9.97
N ILE A 98 -8.45 -1.87 10.10
CA ILE A 98 -9.25 -2.13 11.30
C ILE A 98 -9.57 -3.62 11.44
N LYS A 99 -9.89 -4.30 10.34
CA LYS A 99 -10.14 -5.75 10.34
C LYS A 99 -8.90 -6.54 10.78
N ILE A 100 -7.73 -6.18 10.28
CA ILE A 100 -6.49 -6.93 10.53
C ILE A 100 -5.90 -6.62 11.90
N ALA A 101 -5.88 -5.35 12.29
CA ALA A 101 -5.15 -4.89 13.48
C ALA A 101 -6.05 -4.32 14.60
N GLY A 102 -7.31 -4.06 14.34
CA GLY A 102 -8.25 -3.48 15.30
C GLY A 102 -8.30 -1.95 15.29
N SER A 103 -7.26 -1.28 14.80
CA SER A 103 -7.21 0.18 14.65
C SER A 103 -6.24 0.57 13.56
N LYS A 104 -6.37 1.82 13.07
CA LYS A 104 -5.44 2.38 12.08
C LYS A 104 -4.02 2.49 12.66
N GLU A 105 -3.91 2.88 13.91
CA GLU A 105 -2.64 3.05 14.63
C GLU A 105 -1.88 1.72 14.76
N LYS A 106 -2.57 0.69 15.19
CA LYS A 106 -1.99 -0.67 15.29
C LYS A 106 -1.60 -1.23 13.93
N PHE A 107 -2.39 -0.91 12.90
CA PHE A 107 -2.03 -1.31 11.54
C PHE A 107 -0.78 -0.60 11.04
N ALA A 108 -0.61 0.70 11.36
CA ALA A 108 0.61 1.44 11.04
C ALA A 108 1.84 0.81 11.69
N GLU A 109 1.73 0.28 12.90
CA GLU A 109 2.81 -0.49 13.54
C GLU A 109 3.18 -1.74 12.73
N LEU A 110 2.18 -2.45 12.21
CA LEU A 110 2.41 -3.60 11.33
C LEU A 110 3.06 -3.20 10.02
N MET A 111 2.65 -2.07 9.43
CA MET A 111 3.26 -1.52 8.23
C MET A 111 4.73 -1.22 8.45
N ASN A 112 5.08 -0.57 9.56
CA ASN A 112 6.46 -0.24 9.90
C ASN A 112 7.30 -1.47 10.23
N LYS A 113 6.71 -2.47 10.87
CA LYS A 113 7.37 -3.76 11.10
C LYS A 113 7.71 -4.45 9.77
N ARG A 114 6.76 -4.47 8.85
CA ARG A 114 6.97 -5.08 7.53
C ARG A 114 8.02 -4.29 6.72
N ALA A 115 8.00 -2.97 6.81
CA ALA A 115 8.99 -2.10 6.20
C ALA A 115 10.41 -2.47 6.65
N LYS A 116 10.61 -2.69 7.94
CA LYS A 116 11.92 -3.12 8.47
C LYS A 116 12.33 -4.49 7.91
N GLN A 117 11.40 -5.42 7.80
CA GLN A 117 11.67 -6.75 7.22
C GLN A 117 12.11 -6.67 5.76
N ILE A 118 11.57 -5.70 5.02
CA ILE A 118 11.91 -5.48 3.60
C ILE A 118 13.22 -4.69 3.44
N GLY A 119 13.67 -3.99 4.49
CA GLY A 119 14.86 -3.16 4.45
C GLY A 119 14.58 -1.68 4.14
N MET A 120 13.33 -1.23 4.31
CA MET A 120 12.92 0.16 4.10
C MET A 120 13.29 1.03 5.31
N GLU A 121 14.56 1.37 5.43
CA GLU A 121 15.13 2.02 6.62
C GLU A 121 14.75 3.50 6.75
N ASN A 122 14.37 4.16 5.65
CA ASN A 122 14.02 5.58 5.61
C ASN A 122 12.54 5.80 5.37
N THR A 123 11.71 4.94 5.95
CA THR A 123 10.26 4.93 5.78
C THR A 123 9.56 4.92 7.12
N ASN A 124 8.50 5.72 7.24
CA ASN A 124 7.60 5.69 8.38
C ASN A 124 6.15 5.81 7.92
N PHE A 125 5.36 4.80 8.23
CA PHE A 125 3.92 4.78 7.96
C PHE A 125 3.15 5.25 9.18
N VAL A 126 2.20 6.16 8.97
CA VAL A 126 1.31 6.69 10.01
C VAL A 126 -0.14 6.30 9.74
N THR A 127 -0.53 6.24 8.46
CA THR A 127 -1.89 5.89 8.04
C THR A 127 -1.89 4.78 6.99
N PRO A 128 -2.95 3.96 6.93
CA PRO A 128 -3.06 2.91 5.91
C PRO A 128 -3.40 3.44 4.52
N SER A 129 -3.93 4.65 4.41
CA SER A 129 -4.37 5.24 3.14
C SER A 129 -3.37 6.21 2.52
N GLY A 130 -2.41 6.70 3.30
CA GLY A 130 -1.47 7.72 2.86
C GLY A 130 -1.98 9.15 3.00
N LEU A 131 -3.05 9.37 3.78
CA LEU A 131 -3.49 10.72 4.11
C LEU A 131 -2.37 11.50 4.79
N ASP A 132 -2.31 12.80 4.50
CA ASP A 132 -1.20 13.65 4.89
C ASP A 132 -0.94 13.67 6.40
N ASP A 133 0.31 13.38 6.75
CA ASP A 133 0.88 13.53 8.07
C ASP A 133 2.38 13.81 7.86
N ASP A 134 2.93 14.77 8.58
CA ASP A 134 4.34 15.17 8.42
C ASP A 134 5.32 14.04 8.77
N ASN A 135 4.89 13.08 9.59
CA ASN A 135 5.69 11.92 9.97
C ASN A 135 5.52 10.73 9.02
N HIS A 136 4.71 10.86 7.98
CA HIS A 136 4.43 9.82 6.99
C HIS A 136 5.27 10.05 5.75
N PHE A 137 6.35 9.30 5.61
CA PHE A 137 7.33 9.50 4.53
C PHE A 137 7.97 8.20 4.08
N SER A 138 8.55 8.23 2.90
CA SER A 138 9.43 7.20 2.38
C SER A 138 10.46 7.81 1.43
N THR A 139 11.24 6.98 0.77
CA THR A 139 12.19 7.38 -0.28
C THR A 139 11.90 6.60 -1.55
N PRO A 140 12.30 7.09 -2.73
CA PRO A 140 12.18 6.31 -3.97
C PRO A 140 12.88 4.95 -3.89
N TYR A 141 14.03 4.87 -3.24
CA TYR A 141 14.74 3.62 -3.03
C TYR A 141 13.91 2.62 -2.20
N ASP A 142 13.37 3.07 -1.06
CA ASP A 142 12.55 2.23 -0.20
C ASP A 142 11.27 1.76 -0.91
N MET A 143 10.65 2.64 -1.70
CA MET A 143 9.47 2.27 -2.49
C MET A 143 9.81 1.23 -3.56
N ALA A 144 11.01 1.26 -4.13
CA ALA A 144 11.48 0.21 -5.05
C ALA A 144 11.59 -1.14 -4.35
N LEU A 145 12.08 -1.16 -3.11
CA LEU A 145 12.13 -2.38 -2.29
C LEU A 145 10.73 -2.92 -2.01
N LEU A 146 9.78 -2.05 -1.72
CA LEU A 146 8.37 -2.43 -1.51
C LEU A 146 7.77 -3.02 -2.79
N MET A 147 7.98 -2.39 -3.93
CA MET A 147 7.50 -2.88 -5.23
C MET A 147 8.10 -4.24 -5.56
N LYS A 148 9.38 -4.46 -5.26
CA LYS A 148 10.03 -5.76 -5.41
C LYS A 148 9.32 -6.83 -4.57
N GLU A 149 9.03 -6.53 -3.31
CA GLU A 149 8.32 -7.46 -2.42
C GLU A 149 6.91 -7.75 -2.92
N CYS A 150 6.17 -6.73 -3.36
CA CYS A 150 4.86 -6.89 -3.97
C CYS A 150 4.90 -7.78 -5.21
N SER A 151 5.96 -7.69 -6.02
CA SER A 151 6.10 -8.47 -7.26
C SER A 151 6.21 -9.98 -7.00
N LYS A 152 6.54 -10.40 -5.81
CA LYS A 152 6.60 -11.81 -5.42
C LYS A 152 5.23 -12.40 -5.12
N ASN A 153 4.22 -11.58 -4.91
CA ASN A 153 2.85 -12.02 -4.60
C ASN A 153 2.01 -12.07 -5.88
N LYS A 154 1.67 -13.26 -6.34
CA LYS A 154 0.95 -13.48 -7.62
C LYS A 154 -0.45 -12.86 -7.61
N GLU A 155 -1.18 -12.98 -6.50
CA GLU A 155 -2.53 -12.40 -6.36
C GLU A 155 -2.47 -10.87 -6.45
N LEU A 156 -1.52 -10.26 -5.74
CA LEU A 156 -1.35 -8.81 -5.75
C LEU A 156 -0.96 -8.32 -7.15
N MET A 157 -0.09 -9.05 -7.83
CA MET A 157 0.34 -8.70 -9.20
C MET A 157 -0.79 -8.81 -10.22
N LYS A 158 -1.73 -9.73 -10.06
CA LYS A 158 -2.93 -9.78 -10.89
C LYS A 158 -3.76 -8.51 -10.74
N ILE A 159 -3.96 -8.02 -9.53
CA ILE A 159 -4.71 -6.79 -9.26
C ILE A 159 -3.98 -5.59 -9.87
N CYS A 160 -2.68 -5.47 -9.66
CA CYS A 160 -1.86 -4.38 -10.22
C CYS A 160 -1.84 -4.43 -11.76
N GLY A 161 -1.74 -5.60 -12.36
CA GLY A 161 -1.80 -5.79 -13.81
C GLY A 161 -3.12 -5.32 -14.40
N SER A 162 -4.24 -5.61 -13.75
CA SER A 162 -5.56 -5.11 -14.14
C SER A 162 -5.61 -3.58 -14.12
N LYS A 163 -4.98 -2.94 -13.13
CA LYS A 163 -4.89 -1.47 -13.03
C LYS A 163 -4.14 -0.89 -14.23
N PHE A 164 -3.02 -1.48 -14.63
CA PHE A 164 -2.24 -1.00 -15.77
C PHE A 164 -2.95 -1.23 -17.10
N MET A 165 -3.73 -2.29 -17.22
CA MET A 165 -4.53 -2.57 -18.41
C MET A 165 -5.71 -1.61 -18.58
N THR A 166 -6.20 -1.00 -17.51
CA THR A 166 -7.32 -0.05 -17.54
C THR A 166 -6.89 1.38 -17.90
N VAL A 167 -5.61 1.69 -17.82
CA VAL A 167 -5.06 3.04 -18.04
C VAL A 167 -4.47 3.19 -19.44
N SER A 168 -4.33 2.12 -20.19
CA SER A 168 -3.81 2.12 -21.56
C SER A 168 -4.85 2.53 -22.62
#